data_04318d8f0793ae25cd8e9999b0c3f2d5
#
_entry.id   04318d8f0793ae25cd8e9999b0c3f2d5
#
_cell.length_a   1.000
_cell.length_b   1.000
_cell.length_c   1.000
_cell.angle_alpha   90.00
_cell.angle_beta   90.00
_cell.angle_gamma   90.00
#
_symmetry.space_group_name_H-M   'P 1'
#
loop_
_entity.id
_entity.type
_entity.pdbx_description
1 polymer ?
#
loop_
_entity_poly.entity_id
_entity_poly.type
_entity_poly.pdbx_seq_one_letter_code
_entity_poly.pdbx_strand_id
1 'polypeptide(L)'
;MKKLMTIIFLTIVTACFSIVLCQEQASGFPFQNTDLTIEQRVADLVSRMTLKEKADQLLYTAPAVPRLGIPAYNWWNEALHGVARAGYATVFPQSITIANSWDEGLMFEVANAISDEARAKYHEFQRRGKTGI
;
A
#
# COMPACT_ATOMS: atom_id res chain seq x y z
N MET A 1 -27.33 -32.89 37.47
CA MET A 1 -27.61 -32.19 36.20
C MET A 1 -27.59 -30.67 36.32
N LYS A 2 -28.30 -30.03 37.26
CA LYS A 2 -28.30 -28.54 37.39
C LYS A 2 -26.92 -27.91 37.60
N LYS A 3 -26.07 -28.48 38.48
CA LYS A 3 -24.70 -27.96 38.71
C LYS A 3 -23.80 -28.04 37.47
N LEU A 4 -23.91 -29.08 36.65
CA LEU A 4 -23.15 -29.26 35.44
C LEU A 4 -23.57 -28.23 34.37
N MET A 5 -24.86 -27.96 34.21
CA MET A 5 -25.39 -26.92 33.31
C MET A 5 -24.92 -25.53 33.73
N THR A 6 -24.86 -25.23 35.02
CA THR A 6 -24.37 -23.92 35.51
C THR A 6 -22.89 -23.71 35.21
N ILE A 7 -22.06 -24.77 35.35
CA ILE A 7 -20.61 -24.68 35.02
C ILE A 7 -20.44 -24.47 33.52
N ILE A 8 -21.14 -25.20 32.67
CA ILE A 8 -21.07 -25.05 31.21
C ILE A 8 -21.51 -23.63 30.78
N PHE A 9 -22.58 -23.10 31.37
CA PHE A 9 -23.03 -21.74 31.07
C PHE A 9 -22.02 -20.70 31.50
N LEU A 10 -21.38 -20.84 32.65
CA LEU A 10 -20.37 -19.91 33.15
C LEU A 10 -19.10 -19.93 32.28
N THR A 11 -18.68 -21.11 31.79
CA THR A 11 -17.52 -21.22 30.88
C THR A 11 -17.79 -20.63 29.51
N ILE A 12 -19.00 -20.74 28.97
CA ILE A 12 -19.40 -20.12 27.71
C ILE A 12 -19.41 -18.60 27.85
N VAL A 13 -19.95 -18.06 28.94
CA VAL A 13 -20.01 -16.61 29.20
C VAL A 13 -18.59 -16.03 29.34
N THR A 14 -17.69 -16.72 30.06
CA THR A 14 -16.28 -16.26 30.19
C THR A 14 -15.53 -16.34 28.87
N ALA A 15 -15.75 -17.36 28.04
CA ALA A 15 -15.16 -17.49 26.72
C ALA A 15 -15.66 -16.38 25.78
N CYS A 16 -16.96 -16.09 25.75
CA CYS A 16 -17.51 -14.99 24.98
C CYS A 16 -16.99 -13.62 25.43
N PHE A 17 -16.84 -13.41 26.74
CA PHE A 17 -16.28 -12.16 27.26
C PHE A 17 -14.81 -11.96 26.88
N SER A 18 -14.02 -13.04 26.86
CA SER A 18 -12.62 -13.01 26.40
C SER A 18 -12.49 -12.71 24.91
N ILE A 19 -13.42 -13.17 24.07
CA ILE A 19 -13.45 -12.90 22.64
C ILE A 19 -13.77 -11.41 22.39
N VAL A 20 -14.72 -10.84 23.14
CA VAL A 20 -15.09 -9.43 23.02
C VAL A 20 -13.95 -8.52 23.44
N LEU A 21 -13.20 -8.86 24.49
CA LEU A 21 -12.01 -8.08 24.91
C LEU A 21 -10.83 -8.17 23.91
N CYS A 22 -10.76 -9.24 23.11
CA CYS A 22 -9.73 -9.39 22.09
C CYS A 22 -10.01 -8.55 20.82
N GLN A 23 -11.25 -8.11 20.61
CA GLN A 23 -11.61 -7.28 19.46
C GLN A 23 -11.37 -5.77 19.69
N GLU A 24 -11.12 -5.33 20.90
CA GLU A 24 -10.95 -3.92 21.24
C GLU A 24 -9.50 -3.40 21.09
N GLN A 25 -8.55 -4.25 20.68
CA GLN A 25 -7.14 -3.85 20.46
C GLN A 25 -6.75 -3.66 18.99
N ALA A 26 -7.69 -3.47 18.10
CA ALA A 26 -7.42 -2.98 16.75
C ALA A 26 -7.57 -1.45 16.67
N SER A 27 -7.09 -0.72 17.68
CA SER A 27 -6.93 0.74 17.55
C SER A 27 -5.66 1.03 16.76
N GLY A 28 -5.71 0.73 15.46
CA GLY A 28 -4.68 1.22 14.54
C GLY A 28 -4.60 2.76 14.63
N PHE A 29 -3.48 3.30 14.16
CA PHE A 29 -3.37 4.76 14.07
C PHE A 29 -4.46 5.34 13.16
N PRO A 30 -4.95 6.57 13.40
CA PRO A 30 -5.95 7.21 12.54
C PRO A 30 -5.60 7.18 11.06
N PHE A 31 -4.32 7.31 10.69
CA PHE A 31 -3.89 7.24 9.29
C PHE A 31 -4.15 5.88 8.62
N GLN A 32 -4.36 4.81 9.40
CA GLN A 32 -4.70 3.48 8.89
C GLN A 32 -6.21 3.32 8.63
N ASN A 33 -7.04 4.23 9.16
CA ASN A 33 -8.48 4.20 8.94
C ASN A 33 -8.82 4.68 7.53
N THR A 34 -9.35 3.80 6.71
CA THR A 34 -9.72 4.09 5.31
C THR A 34 -10.99 4.93 5.17
N ASP A 35 -11.76 5.13 6.24
CA ASP A 35 -12.94 5.99 6.23
C ASP A 35 -12.58 7.49 6.32
N LEU A 36 -11.34 7.79 6.72
CA LEU A 36 -10.81 9.17 6.72
C LEU A 36 -10.34 9.56 5.32
N THR A 37 -10.38 10.87 5.03
CA THR A 37 -9.84 11.38 3.77
C THR A 37 -8.31 11.18 3.70
N ILE A 38 -7.76 11.19 2.49
CA ILE A 38 -6.32 11.04 2.29
C ILE A 38 -5.57 12.15 3.03
N GLU A 39 -6.05 13.39 2.98
CA GLU A 39 -5.44 14.54 3.64
C GLU A 39 -5.40 14.38 5.17
N GLN A 40 -6.49 13.89 5.77
CA GLN A 40 -6.55 13.61 7.20
C GLN A 40 -5.57 12.51 7.60
N ARG A 41 -5.49 11.44 6.80
CA ARG A 41 -4.57 10.33 7.02
C ARG A 41 -3.12 10.76 6.89
N VAL A 42 -2.79 11.53 5.86
CA VAL A 42 -1.45 12.07 5.64
C VAL A 42 -1.05 13.01 6.76
N ALA A 43 -1.93 13.93 7.18
CA ALA A 43 -1.65 14.86 8.27
C ALA A 43 -1.36 14.12 9.59
N ASP A 44 -2.16 13.10 9.93
CA ASP A 44 -1.93 12.28 11.12
C ASP A 44 -0.60 11.54 11.04
N LEU A 45 -0.31 10.85 9.93
CA LEU A 45 0.94 10.12 9.73
C LEU A 45 2.16 11.04 9.86
N VAL A 46 2.17 12.15 9.13
CA VAL A 46 3.28 13.12 9.12
C VAL A 46 3.50 13.74 10.50
N SER A 47 2.43 14.00 11.26
CA SER A 47 2.54 14.53 12.63
C SER A 47 3.27 13.58 13.57
N ARG A 48 3.20 12.26 13.32
CA ARG A 48 3.82 11.21 14.14
C ARG A 48 5.28 10.94 13.77
N MET A 49 5.71 11.33 12.58
CA MET A 49 7.06 11.07 12.09
C MET A 49 8.08 12.06 12.68
N THR A 50 9.25 11.56 13.04
CA THR A 50 10.41 12.39 13.37
C THR A 50 10.94 13.10 12.13
N LEU A 51 11.73 14.15 12.33
CA LEU A 51 12.36 14.87 11.20
C LEU A 51 13.23 13.93 10.35
N LYS A 52 13.98 13.01 11.00
CA LYS A 52 14.79 12.03 10.28
C LYS A 52 13.94 11.10 9.42
N GLU A 53 12.86 10.56 9.99
CA GLU A 53 11.95 9.68 9.24
C GLU A 53 11.30 10.41 8.06
N LYS A 54 10.91 11.68 8.23
CA LYS A 54 10.39 12.50 7.13
C LYS A 54 11.43 12.67 6.02
N ALA A 55 12.66 12.98 6.38
CA ALA A 55 13.75 13.13 5.41
C ALA A 55 14.06 11.82 4.68
N ASP A 56 14.07 10.69 5.40
CA ASP A 56 14.33 9.37 4.85
C ASP A 56 13.24 8.95 3.82
N GLN A 57 11.97 9.37 4.02
CA GLN A 57 10.87 9.09 3.07
C GLN A 57 10.99 9.87 1.75
N LEU A 58 11.85 10.87 1.66
CA LEU A 58 12.13 11.56 0.40
C LEU A 58 13.10 10.79 -0.51
N LEU A 59 13.75 9.76 -0.01
CA LEU A 59 14.61 8.87 -0.79
C LEU A 59 13.76 7.85 -1.55
N TYR A 60 14.16 7.50 -2.76
CA TYR A 60 13.48 6.45 -3.54
C TYR A 60 13.51 5.07 -2.85
N THR A 61 14.50 4.84 -2.00
CA THR A 61 14.62 3.66 -1.12
C THR A 61 14.04 3.95 0.26
N ALA A 62 12.87 4.55 0.32
CA ALA A 62 12.20 4.93 1.56
C ALA A 62 12.24 3.78 2.61
N PRO A 63 12.98 3.94 3.73
CA PRO A 63 13.11 2.88 4.71
C PRO A 63 11.82 2.67 5.49
N ALA A 64 11.69 1.49 6.09
CA ALA A 64 10.57 1.19 6.98
C ALA A 64 10.54 2.13 8.20
N VAL A 65 9.33 2.41 8.70
CA VAL A 65 9.10 3.04 10.01
C VAL A 65 8.33 2.05 10.89
N PRO A 66 9.02 1.04 11.50
CA PRO A 66 8.37 -0.09 12.15
C PRO A 66 7.43 0.32 13.29
N ARG A 67 7.76 1.36 14.05
CA ARG A 67 6.92 1.87 15.16
C ARG A 67 5.55 2.40 14.69
N LEU A 68 5.42 2.75 13.40
CA LEU A 68 4.18 3.20 12.78
C LEU A 68 3.58 2.11 11.88
N GLY A 69 4.19 0.94 11.78
CA GLY A 69 3.74 -0.14 10.89
C GLY A 69 3.91 0.19 9.40
N ILE A 70 4.80 1.13 9.05
CA ILE A 70 5.09 1.50 7.67
C ILE A 70 6.21 0.59 7.14
N PRO A 71 5.96 -0.21 6.09
CA PRO A 71 6.98 -1.03 5.46
C PRO A 71 7.97 -0.18 4.65
N ALA A 72 9.15 -0.73 4.38
CA ALA A 72 10.06 -0.12 3.41
C ALA A 72 9.42 -0.16 2.02
N TYR A 73 9.65 0.88 1.25
CA TYR A 73 9.14 1.00 -0.10
C TYR A 73 10.20 1.59 -1.05
N ASN A 74 10.50 0.86 -2.11
CA ASN A 74 11.32 1.37 -3.19
C ASN A 74 10.40 1.87 -4.30
N TRP A 75 10.32 3.20 -4.49
CA TRP A 75 9.48 3.80 -5.52
C TRP A 75 10.22 4.14 -6.81
N TRP A 76 11.48 3.70 -6.94
CA TRP A 76 12.20 3.85 -8.20
C TRP A 76 11.47 3.15 -9.32
N ASN A 77 11.18 3.89 -10.38
CA ASN A 77 10.55 3.36 -11.58
C ASN A 77 11.01 4.13 -12.82
N GLU A 78 10.99 3.47 -13.95
CA GLU A 78 11.33 4.04 -15.23
C GLU A 78 10.34 3.52 -16.27
N ALA A 79 9.59 4.44 -16.90
CA ALA A 79 8.53 4.10 -17.83
C ALA A 79 8.37 5.14 -18.96
N LEU A 80 9.46 5.71 -19.46
CA LEU A 80 9.44 6.78 -20.46
C LEU A 80 8.76 6.38 -21.78
N HIS A 81 8.88 5.12 -22.17
CA HIS A 81 8.26 4.58 -23.38
C HIS A 81 7.86 3.09 -23.23
N GLY A 82 7.48 2.71 -22.04
CA GLY A 82 7.13 1.38 -21.60
C GLY A 82 7.81 1.07 -20.27
N VAL A 83 7.27 0.09 -19.53
CA VAL A 83 7.80 -0.27 -18.21
C VAL A 83 9.18 -0.90 -18.36
N ALA A 84 10.21 -0.24 -17.83
CA ALA A 84 11.58 -0.71 -17.88
C ALA A 84 11.94 -1.57 -16.66
N ARG A 85 12.93 -2.46 -16.82
CA ARG A 85 13.57 -3.26 -15.76
C ARG A 85 12.66 -4.22 -15.00
N ALA A 86 11.45 -4.45 -15.48
CA ALA A 86 10.44 -5.31 -14.85
C ALA A 86 10.06 -6.50 -15.76
N GLY A 87 11.00 -7.08 -16.48
CA GLY A 87 10.77 -8.14 -17.46
C GLY A 87 10.22 -7.61 -18.78
N TYR A 88 9.41 -8.42 -19.49
CA TYR A 88 8.80 -8.02 -20.76
C TYR A 88 7.67 -7.03 -20.53
N ALA A 89 7.62 -5.98 -21.37
CA ALA A 89 6.55 -4.99 -21.44
C ALA A 89 6.39 -4.50 -22.87
N THR A 90 5.29 -3.84 -23.18
CA THR A 90 5.10 -3.13 -24.45
C THR A 90 6.11 -1.98 -24.54
N VAL A 91 6.80 -1.89 -25.66
CA VAL A 91 7.75 -0.81 -25.94
C VAL A 91 7.13 0.12 -26.96
N PHE A 92 6.98 1.36 -26.56
CA PHE A 92 6.49 2.45 -27.43
C PHE A 92 7.67 3.25 -27.99
N PRO A 93 7.44 4.09 -29.00
CA PRO A 93 8.46 5.04 -29.44
C PRO A 93 8.91 5.94 -28.30
N GLN A 94 10.14 6.46 -28.39
CA GLN A 94 10.66 7.43 -27.42
C GLN A 94 9.75 8.65 -27.29
N SER A 95 9.70 9.26 -26.12
CA SER A 95 8.81 10.40 -25.81
C SER A 95 8.95 11.55 -26.82
N ILE A 96 10.16 11.84 -27.31
CA ILE A 96 10.39 12.85 -28.33
C ILE A 96 9.72 12.48 -29.67
N THR A 97 9.69 11.21 -30.02
CA THR A 97 9.03 10.72 -31.25
C THR A 97 7.52 10.83 -31.14
N ILE A 98 6.97 10.45 -29.99
CA ILE A 98 5.52 10.58 -29.75
C ILE A 98 5.11 12.05 -29.72
N ALA A 99 5.89 12.92 -29.11
CA ALA A 99 5.64 14.37 -29.09
C ALA A 99 5.57 14.99 -30.47
N ASN A 100 6.34 14.47 -31.44
CA ASN A 100 6.29 14.93 -32.83
C ASN A 100 4.97 14.60 -33.57
N SER A 101 4.13 13.74 -32.99
CA SER A 101 2.79 13.49 -33.54
C SER A 101 1.82 14.66 -33.33
N TRP A 102 2.07 15.52 -32.33
CA TRP A 102 1.19 16.58 -31.87
C TRP A 102 -0.22 16.08 -31.51
N ASP A 103 -0.34 14.79 -31.17
CA ASP A 103 -1.57 14.10 -30.81
C ASP A 103 -1.61 13.80 -29.32
N GLU A 104 -2.27 14.67 -28.56
CA GLU A 104 -2.42 14.51 -27.11
C GLU A 104 -3.26 13.28 -26.75
N GLY A 105 -4.26 12.92 -27.61
CA GLY A 105 -5.09 11.75 -27.42
C GLY A 105 -4.27 10.46 -27.49
N LEU A 106 -3.44 10.34 -28.53
CA LEU A 106 -2.50 9.22 -28.66
C LEU A 106 -1.55 9.12 -27.46
N MET A 107 -1.02 10.26 -27.02
CA MET A 107 -0.12 10.29 -25.84
C MET A 107 -0.82 9.80 -24.59
N PHE A 108 -2.08 10.17 -24.39
CA PHE A 108 -2.88 9.71 -23.25
C PHE A 108 -3.15 8.21 -23.32
N GLU A 109 -3.47 7.65 -24.48
CA GLU A 109 -3.67 6.20 -24.65
C GLU A 109 -2.39 5.41 -24.38
N VAL A 110 -1.23 5.87 -24.86
CA VAL A 110 0.07 5.26 -24.59
C VAL A 110 0.36 5.30 -23.08
N ALA A 111 0.15 6.43 -22.43
CA ALA A 111 0.36 6.57 -20.99
C ALA A 111 -0.54 5.64 -20.16
N ASN A 112 -1.79 5.46 -20.57
CA ASN A 112 -2.72 4.51 -19.94
C ASN A 112 -2.24 3.07 -20.08
N ALA A 113 -1.84 2.66 -21.28
CA ALA A 113 -1.30 1.31 -21.50
C ALA A 113 -0.07 1.04 -20.64
N ILE A 114 0.89 1.98 -20.57
CA ILE A 114 2.07 1.88 -19.70
C ILE A 114 1.66 1.77 -18.23
N SER A 115 0.71 2.61 -17.79
CA SER A 115 0.22 2.62 -16.41
C SER A 115 -0.45 1.30 -16.03
N ASP A 116 -1.25 0.71 -16.92
CA ASP A 116 -1.91 -0.57 -16.67
C ASP A 116 -0.92 -1.72 -16.59
N GLU A 117 0.07 -1.76 -17.49
CA GLU A 117 1.14 -2.76 -17.41
C GLU A 117 1.98 -2.60 -16.13
N ALA A 118 2.31 -1.38 -15.73
CA ALA A 118 3.05 -1.11 -14.49
C ALA A 118 2.29 -1.62 -13.26
N ARG A 119 1.00 -1.32 -13.15
CA ARG A 119 0.16 -1.80 -12.06
C ARG A 119 0.01 -3.32 -12.05
N ALA A 120 -0.19 -3.94 -13.21
CA ALA A 120 -0.28 -5.38 -13.33
C ALA A 120 1.01 -6.07 -12.85
N LYS A 121 2.17 -5.55 -13.26
CA LYS A 121 3.49 -6.03 -12.83
C LYS A 121 3.68 -5.86 -11.32
N TYR A 122 3.36 -4.68 -10.78
CA TYR A 122 3.43 -4.41 -9.35
C TYR A 122 2.62 -5.44 -8.55
N HIS A 123 1.36 -5.68 -8.91
CA HIS A 123 0.51 -6.64 -8.22
C HIS A 123 1.04 -8.08 -8.35
N GLU A 124 1.62 -8.44 -9.49
CA GLU A 124 2.24 -9.74 -9.66
C GLU A 124 3.48 -9.92 -8.77
N PHE A 125 4.34 -8.89 -8.66
CA PHE A 125 5.48 -8.91 -7.74
C PHE A 125 5.02 -9.04 -6.29
N GLN A 126 3.97 -8.31 -5.88
CA GLN A 126 3.41 -8.42 -4.53
C GLN A 126 2.89 -9.83 -4.24
N ARG A 127 2.17 -10.46 -5.18
CA ARG A 127 1.70 -11.85 -5.04
C ARG A 127 2.83 -12.85 -4.85
N ARG A 128 3.98 -12.60 -5.45
CA ARG A 128 5.19 -13.42 -5.34
C ARG A 128 6.05 -13.08 -4.13
N GLY A 129 5.62 -12.18 -3.26
CA GLY A 129 6.37 -11.74 -2.07
C GLY A 129 7.66 -10.98 -2.41
N LYS A 130 7.77 -10.41 -3.62
CA LYS A 130 8.91 -9.59 -4.02
C LYS A 130 8.65 -8.13 -3.67
N THR A 131 9.65 -7.46 -3.11
CA THR A 131 9.64 -6.03 -2.81
C THR A 131 10.41 -5.27 -3.89
N GLY A 132 9.79 -4.25 -4.45
CA GLY A 132 10.34 -3.50 -5.58
C GLY A 132 9.99 -4.11 -6.94
N ILE A 133 10.14 -3.32 -7.96
CA ILE A 133 9.99 -3.74 -9.36
C ILE A 133 11.38 -3.78 -9.99
#